data_aee61fd60e3947998c8ec48d9a6a0c44
#
_entry.id   aee61fd60e3947998c8ec48d9a6a0c44
#
_cell.length_a   1.000
_cell.length_b   1.000
_cell.length_c   1.000
_cell.angle_alpha   90.00
_cell.angle_beta   90.00
_cell.angle_gamma   90.00
#
_symmetry.space_group_name_H-M   'P 1'
#
loop_
_entity.id
_entity.type
_entity.pdbx_description
1 polymer ?
#
loop_
_entity_poly.entity_id
_entity_poly.type
_entity_poly.pdbx_seq_one_letter_code
_entity_poly.pdbx_strand_id
1 'polypeptide(L)'
;FQKWFEDNFEISSFDYFMKYTEKLTSIKQKKYFEWCAKNKLFLNDLNDVCDYQITYQDIFSLPSFIQSLNGALTMHEELSYHGNYDELKNDYCYARYLIYSSKDIPDDAPHIFNSTFQHVEDMTYSINNLKVAQYKSAFRIIYSLFDKIAYLISHFFDLNDLKHDRKISIDNLFRDFTGKNNEWKPHKKLKDSDNPFIHALFYILKDIRKVGSSDSVSKWLDPNAVAFAEIRNAMEHRSLKIVDDFGYELATSHNTYNDEEFTKLQREVNTIPDEIREIELKIKKTNEDNDPHLSKQLKEKINKLNTKHSDLKAKIHEKEKLSSHCLLVPISQFESRIMQLIGLARNSIMYLSLAIHFEERKRPNDGIYMQREVPLKHNL
;
A
#
# COMPACT_ATOMS: atom_id res chain seq x y z
N PHE A 1 -2.35 -8.46 -25.08
CA PHE A 1 -3.60 -8.73 -24.35
C PHE A 1 -4.77 -7.92 -24.88
N GLN A 2 -4.64 -6.59 -25.06
CA GLN A 2 -5.69 -5.71 -25.56
C GLN A 2 -6.27 -6.23 -26.90
N LYS A 3 -5.40 -6.53 -27.87
CA LYS A 3 -5.83 -7.08 -29.17
C LYS A 3 -6.54 -8.44 -29.02
N TRP A 4 -6.05 -9.31 -28.14
CA TRP A 4 -6.69 -10.59 -27.86
C TRP A 4 -8.08 -10.39 -27.23
N PHE A 5 -8.21 -9.41 -26.32
CA PHE A 5 -9.49 -9.08 -25.70
C PHE A 5 -10.50 -8.54 -26.74
N GLU A 6 -10.07 -7.62 -27.61
CA GLU A 6 -10.89 -7.07 -28.70
C GLU A 6 -11.34 -8.16 -29.68
N ASP A 7 -10.47 -9.12 -29.97
CA ASP A 7 -10.75 -10.24 -30.90
C ASP A 7 -11.65 -11.33 -30.29
N ASN A 8 -11.73 -11.47 -28.97
CA ASN A 8 -12.41 -12.58 -28.30
C ASN A 8 -13.64 -12.19 -27.46
N PHE A 9 -13.85 -10.91 -27.18
CA PHE A 9 -15.00 -10.44 -26.43
C PHE A 9 -15.84 -9.46 -27.25
N GLU A 10 -17.08 -9.83 -27.49
CA GLU A 10 -18.05 -8.89 -28.04
C GLU A 10 -18.45 -7.87 -26.98
N ILE A 11 -18.26 -6.58 -27.26
CA ILE A 11 -18.63 -5.48 -26.37
C ILE A 11 -20.14 -5.50 -26.06
N SER A 12 -20.96 -6.03 -26.97
CA SER A 12 -22.40 -6.22 -26.78
C SER A 12 -22.75 -7.16 -25.60
N SER A 13 -21.88 -8.10 -25.23
CA SER A 13 -22.09 -8.97 -24.08
C SER A 13 -22.01 -8.23 -22.74
N PHE A 14 -21.58 -6.96 -22.75
CA PHE A 14 -21.51 -6.08 -21.59
C PHE A 14 -22.65 -5.03 -21.53
N ASP A 15 -23.73 -5.26 -22.23
CA ASP A 15 -24.89 -4.32 -22.29
C ASP A 15 -25.38 -3.86 -20.91
N TYR A 16 -25.30 -4.72 -19.89
CA TYR A 16 -25.66 -4.36 -18.53
C TYR A 16 -24.76 -3.23 -17.99
N PHE A 17 -23.47 -3.32 -18.23
CA PHE A 17 -22.49 -2.33 -17.78
C PHE A 17 -22.58 -1.05 -18.60
N MET A 18 -22.86 -1.14 -19.89
CA MET A 18 -23.08 0.02 -20.76
C MET A 18 -24.29 0.86 -20.29
N LYS A 19 -25.39 0.20 -19.96
CA LYS A 19 -26.57 0.87 -19.39
C LYS A 19 -26.30 1.60 -18.08
N TYR A 20 -25.34 1.14 -17.31
CA TYR A 20 -24.93 1.82 -16.08
C TYR A 20 -24.15 3.10 -16.37
N THR A 21 -23.20 3.07 -17.31
CA THR A 21 -22.38 4.23 -17.67
C THR A 21 -23.18 5.30 -18.44
N GLU A 22 -24.19 4.93 -19.21
CA GLU A 22 -25.10 5.87 -19.90
C GLU A 22 -25.92 6.75 -18.93
N LYS A 23 -26.12 6.29 -17.69
CA LYS A 23 -26.83 7.07 -16.66
C LYS A 23 -25.97 8.18 -16.03
N LEU A 24 -24.68 8.29 -16.35
CA LEU A 24 -23.83 9.35 -15.83
C LEU A 24 -24.15 10.69 -16.51
N THR A 25 -24.97 11.49 -15.87
CA THR A 25 -25.43 12.78 -16.41
C THR A 25 -24.54 13.96 -16.01
N SER A 26 -23.85 13.87 -14.87
CA SER A 26 -23.05 14.95 -14.32
C SER A 26 -21.66 15.04 -14.95
N ILE A 27 -21.27 16.23 -15.46
CA ILE A 27 -19.93 16.51 -15.96
C ILE A 27 -18.88 16.25 -14.88
N LYS A 28 -19.17 16.60 -13.61
CA LYS A 28 -18.28 16.37 -12.47
C LYS A 28 -18.02 14.89 -12.26
N GLN A 29 -19.05 14.07 -12.38
CA GLN A 29 -18.96 12.62 -12.23
C GLN A 29 -18.15 11.99 -13.38
N LYS A 30 -18.38 12.43 -14.61
CA LYS A 30 -17.58 11.97 -15.77
C LYS A 30 -16.09 12.27 -15.58
N LYS A 31 -15.73 13.49 -15.20
CA LYS A 31 -14.33 13.87 -14.91
C LYS A 31 -13.70 13.03 -13.79
N TYR A 32 -14.46 12.72 -12.76
CA TYR A 32 -14.01 11.85 -11.68
C TYR A 32 -13.71 10.43 -12.19
N PHE A 33 -14.61 9.87 -13.00
CA PHE A 33 -14.43 8.52 -13.55
C PHE A 33 -13.28 8.46 -14.53
N GLU A 34 -13.12 9.44 -15.41
CA GLU A 34 -11.95 9.56 -16.31
C GLU A 34 -10.63 9.63 -15.50
N TRP A 35 -10.61 10.38 -14.40
CA TRP A 35 -9.45 10.44 -13.53
C TRP A 35 -9.18 9.09 -12.86
N CYS A 36 -10.21 8.40 -12.36
CA CYS A 36 -10.08 7.06 -11.80
C CYS A 36 -9.52 6.07 -12.82
N ALA A 37 -10.06 6.07 -14.04
CA ALA A 37 -9.63 5.19 -15.12
C ALA A 37 -8.18 5.44 -15.52
N LYS A 38 -7.80 6.70 -15.73
CA LYS A 38 -6.45 7.10 -16.08
C LYS A 38 -5.42 6.65 -15.04
N ASN A 39 -5.79 6.67 -13.76
CA ASN A 39 -4.91 6.25 -12.67
C ASN A 39 -5.09 4.77 -12.28
N LYS A 40 -5.88 4.00 -13.04
CA LYS A 40 -6.13 2.57 -12.78
C LYS A 40 -6.67 2.30 -11.38
N LEU A 41 -7.68 3.07 -10.95
CA LEU A 41 -8.19 3.04 -9.58
C LEU A 41 -9.57 2.38 -9.43
N PHE A 42 -10.19 1.87 -10.51
CA PHE A 42 -11.38 1.07 -10.38
C PHE A 42 -11.06 -0.32 -9.82
N LEU A 43 -11.93 -0.85 -8.97
CA LEU A 43 -11.89 -2.26 -8.53
C LEU A 43 -12.38 -3.16 -9.68
N ASN A 44 -11.60 -3.15 -10.75
CA ASN A 44 -11.87 -3.82 -12.01
C ASN A 44 -10.52 -4.07 -12.71
N ASP A 45 -10.16 -5.32 -12.91
CA ASP A 45 -8.91 -5.72 -13.56
C ASP A 45 -8.88 -5.36 -15.05
N LEU A 46 -10.03 -5.29 -15.70
CA LEU A 46 -10.11 -4.84 -17.09
C LEU A 46 -9.63 -3.39 -17.26
N ASN A 47 -9.75 -2.54 -16.24
CA ASN A 47 -9.22 -1.19 -16.29
C ASN A 47 -7.69 -1.14 -16.37
N ASP A 48 -6.98 -2.23 -16.02
CA ASP A 48 -5.52 -2.30 -16.14
C ASP A 48 -5.06 -2.50 -17.58
N VAL A 49 -5.90 -3.11 -18.40
CA VAL A 49 -5.55 -3.59 -19.74
C VAL A 49 -6.25 -2.86 -20.87
N CYS A 50 -7.39 -2.22 -20.61
CA CYS A 50 -8.12 -1.44 -21.61
C CYS A 50 -8.73 -0.18 -21.01
N ASP A 51 -9.00 0.81 -21.85
CA ASP A 51 -9.52 2.14 -21.45
C ASP A 51 -10.91 2.39 -22.06
N TYR A 52 -11.79 1.40 -21.96
CA TYR A 52 -13.18 1.54 -22.38
C TYR A 52 -14.05 2.00 -21.21
N GLN A 53 -15.04 2.86 -21.46
CA GLN A 53 -15.96 3.34 -20.41
C GLN A 53 -16.66 2.22 -19.66
N ILE A 54 -16.84 1.05 -20.27
CA ILE A 54 -17.40 -0.15 -19.64
C ILE A 54 -16.57 -0.63 -18.42
N THR A 55 -15.25 -0.32 -18.41
CA THR A 55 -14.36 -0.69 -17.30
C THR A 55 -14.41 0.31 -16.14
N TYR A 56 -15.16 1.40 -16.25
CA TYR A 56 -15.24 2.48 -15.26
C TYR A 56 -16.20 2.15 -14.12
N GLN A 57 -16.05 0.96 -13.55
CA GLN A 57 -16.90 0.42 -12.49
C GLN A 57 -16.11 -0.42 -11.49
N ASP A 58 -16.56 -0.40 -10.25
CA ASP A 58 -16.01 -1.20 -9.16
C ASP A 58 -16.77 -2.53 -9.04
N ILE A 59 -16.46 -3.49 -9.94
CA ILE A 59 -17.23 -4.74 -10.13
C ILE A 59 -16.86 -5.86 -9.15
N PHE A 60 -15.68 -5.83 -8.54
CA PHE A 60 -15.25 -6.89 -7.63
C PHE A 60 -16.20 -7.05 -6.45
N SER A 61 -16.61 -8.28 -6.20
CA SER A 61 -17.52 -8.69 -5.13
C SER A 61 -17.06 -10.00 -4.50
N LEU A 62 -17.61 -10.38 -3.37
CA LEU A 62 -17.45 -11.72 -2.85
C LEU A 62 -18.34 -12.72 -3.60
N PRO A 63 -18.06 -14.05 -3.51
CA PRO A 63 -18.95 -15.08 -4.02
C PRO A 63 -20.34 -14.93 -3.40
N SER A 64 -21.39 -15.24 -4.17
CA SER A 64 -22.79 -15.16 -3.69
C SER A 64 -23.04 -16.08 -2.49
N PHE A 65 -22.32 -17.20 -2.42
CA PHE A 65 -22.34 -18.12 -1.30
C PHE A 65 -20.93 -18.27 -0.74
N ILE A 66 -20.79 -18.12 0.58
CA ILE A 66 -19.56 -18.34 1.32
C ILE A 66 -19.84 -19.45 2.31
N GLN A 67 -19.18 -20.57 2.15
CA GLN A 67 -19.17 -21.66 3.12
C GLN A 67 -17.88 -21.55 3.93
N SER A 68 -17.95 -21.51 5.25
CA SER A 68 -16.72 -21.48 6.05
C SER A 68 -15.97 -22.81 5.91
N LEU A 69 -14.67 -22.78 6.13
CA LEU A 69 -13.83 -23.99 6.16
C LEU A 69 -14.31 -25.02 7.19
N ASN A 70 -15.11 -24.62 8.17
CA ASN A 70 -15.61 -25.44 9.27
C ASN A 70 -17.08 -25.89 9.10
N GLY A 71 -17.68 -25.68 7.94
CA GLY A 71 -19.05 -26.09 7.64
C GLY A 71 -19.92 -24.94 7.09
N ALA A 72 -21.23 -25.15 7.09
CA ALA A 72 -22.17 -24.16 6.62
C ALA A 72 -22.21 -22.96 7.59
N LEU A 73 -21.98 -21.78 7.05
CA LEU A 73 -22.18 -20.53 7.80
C LEU A 73 -23.66 -20.33 8.12
N THR A 74 -23.91 -19.75 9.27
CA THR A 74 -25.23 -19.20 9.52
C THR A 74 -25.48 -18.04 8.56
N MET A 75 -26.75 -17.78 8.24
CA MET A 75 -27.14 -16.66 7.38
C MET A 75 -26.60 -15.31 7.88
N HIS A 76 -26.47 -15.16 9.21
CA HIS A 76 -25.91 -13.96 9.81
C HIS A 76 -24.40 -13.81 9.54
N GLU A 77 -23.65 -14.88 9.65
CA GLU A 77 -22.19 -14.89 9.39
C GLU A 77 -21.88 -14.59 7.92
N GLU A 78 -22.65 -15.18 7.00
CA GLU A 78 -22.54 -14.89 5.57
C GLU A 78 -22.76 -13.41 5.27
N LEU A 79 -23.84 -12.83 5.83
CA LEU A 79 -24.10 -11.40 5.68
C LEU A 79 -23.00 -10.52 6.27
N SER A 80 -22.37 -10.95 7.35
CA SER A 80 -21.26 -10.23 7.97
C SER A 80 -20.04 -10.16 7.04
N TYR A 81 -19.71 -11.24 6.32
CA TYR A 81 -18.63 -11.21 5.33
C TYR A 81 -18.92 -10.22 4.19
N HIS A 82 -20.12 -10.27 3.63
CA HIS A 82 -20.52 -9.32 2.58
C HIS A 82 -20.54 -7.89 3.10
N GLY A 83 -21.08 -7.64 4.29
CA GLY A 83 -21.12 -6.31 4.89
C GLY A 83 -19.72 -5.74 5.16
N ASN A 84 -18.80 -6.54 5.68
CA ASN A 84 -17.42 -6.13 5.89
C ASN A 84 -16.68 -5.83 4.57
N TYR A 85 -16.93 -6.62 3.53
CA TYR A 85 -16.35 -6.36 2.22
C TYR A 85 -16.93 -5.10 1.57
N ASP A 86 -18.22 -4.87 1.71
CA ASP A 86 -18.86 -3.64 1.23
C ASP A 86 -18.34 -2.40 1.97
N GLU A 87 -18.07 -2.52 3.27
CA GLU A 87 -17.42 -1.45 4.04
C GLU A 87 -16.01 -1.14 3.48
N LEU A 88 -15.21 -2.18 3.19
CA LEU A 88 -13.89 -1.99 2.56
C LEU A 88 -14.00 -1.24 1.23
N LYS A 89 -14.93 -1.64 0.37
CA LYS A 89 -15.16 -0.96 -0.92
C LYS A 89 -15.59 0.49 -0.72
N ASN A 90 -16.50 0.74 0.20
CA ASN A 90 -17.00 2.08 0.48
C ASN A 90 -15.87 3.00 0.99
N ASP A 91 -15.07 2.54 1.94
CA ASP A 91 -13.93 3.30 2.47
C ASP A 91 -12.88 3.56 1.38
N TYR A 92 -12.60 2.58 0.54
CA TYR A 92 -11.71 2.74 -0.60
C TYR A 92 -12.24 3.80 -1.58
N CYS A 93 -13.50 3.72 -1.98
CA CYS A 93 -14.12 4.67 -2.90
C CYS A 93 -14.14 6.08 -2.29
N TYR A 94 -14.40 6.20 -1.00
CA TYR A 94 -14.39 7.49 -0.30
C TYR A 94 -12.97 8.09 -0.25
N ALA A 95 -11.96 7.32 0.11
CA ALA A 95 -10.57 7.78 0.10
C ALA A 95 -10.12 8.21 -1.30
N ARG A 96 -10.47 7.43 -2.33
CA ARG A 96 -10.25 7.78 -3.73
C ARG A 96 -10.89 9.11 -4.12
N TYR A 97 -12.12 9.35 -3.65
CA TYR A 97 -12.81 10.60 -3.90
C TYR A 97 -12.16 11.79 -3.16
N LEU A 98 -11.69 11.61 -1.92
CA LEU A 98 -10.96 12.64 -1.18
C LEU A 98 -9.71 13.07 -1.93
N ILE A 99 -8.93 12.13 -2.47
CA ILE A 99 -7.74 12.44 -3.27
C ILE A 99 -8.12 13.23 -4.53
N TYR A 100 -9.15 12.77 -5.25
CA TYR A 100 -9.61 13.46 -6.46
C TYR A 100 -10.10 14.88 -6.16
N SER A 101 -10.90 15.06 -5.11
CA SER A 101 -11.50 16.36 -4.79
C SER A 101 -10.49 17.39 -4.30
N SER A 102 -9.36 16.94 -3.79
CA SER A 102 -8.29 17.82 -3.27
C SER A 102 -7.19 18.14 -4.27
N LYS A 103 -7.04 17.37 -5.34
CA LYS A 103 -5.91 17.51 -6.29
C LYS A 103 -5.78 18.89 -6.96
N ASP A 104 -6.91 19.57 -7.18
CA ASP A 104 -6.97 20.87 -7.85
C ASP A 104 -6.97 22.05 -6.86
N ILE A 105 -6.87 21.80 -5.55
CA ILE A 105 -6.77 22.85 -4.54
C ILE A 105 -5.31 23.36 -4.52
N PRO A 106 -5.07 24.66 -4.75
CA PRO A 106 -3.73 25.23 -4.65
C PRO A 106 -3.12 25.06 -3.25
N ASP A 107 -1.78 24.96 -3.18
CA ASP A 107 -1.08 24.71 -1.91
C ASP A 107 -1.18 25.92 -0.95
N ASP A 108 -1.29 27.11 -1.49
CA ASP A 108 -1.45 28.37 -0.76
C ASP A 108 -2.92 28.77 -0.51
N ALA A 109 -3.90 27.95 -0.95
CA ALA A 109 -5.31 28.28 -0.83
C ALA A 109 -5.76 28.35 0.63
N PRO A 110 -6.25 29.49 1.13
CA PRO A 110 -6.88 29.59 2.43
C PRO A 110 -8.20 28.83 2.45
N HIS A 111 -8.59 28.33 3.62
CA HIS A 111 -9.88 27.66 3.75
C HIS A 111 -10.64 28.10 5.00
N ILE A 112 -11.96 28.17 4.88
CA ILE A 112 -12.86 28.67 5.94
C ILE A 112 -12.69 27.90 7.24
N PHE A 113 -12.46 26.58 7.20
CA PHE A 113 -12.40 25.75 8.40
C PHE A 113 -11.26 26.13 9.36
N ASN A 114 -10.17 26.68 8.85
CA ASN A 114 -9.01 27.07 9.65
C ASN A 114 -8.78 28.59 9.74
N SER A 115 -9.71 29.41 9.24
CA SER A 115 -9.64 30.88 9.34
C SER A 115 -10.06 31.44 10.71
N THR A 116 -10.49 30.58 11.64
CA THR A 116 -11.03 30.96 12.95
C THR A 116 -9.97 31.14 14.05
N PHE A 117 -8.71 30.90 13.76
CA PHE A 117 -7.60 31.08 14.68
C PHE A 117 -6.46 31.86 14.03
N GLN A 118 -5.69 32.56 14.87
CA GLN A 118 -4.48 33.24 14.41
C GLN A 118 -3.40 32.19 14.09
N HIS A 119 -2.90 32.23 12.87
CA HIS A 119 -1.73 31.48 12.51
C HIS A 119 -0.46 32.08 13.09
N VAL A 120 0.39 31.27 13.69
CA VAL A 120 1.76 31.63 13.97
C VAL A 120 2.55 31.49 12.68
N GLU A 121 3.45 32.42 12.37
CA GLU A 121 4.37 32.26 11.24
C GLU A 121 5.15 30.95 11.39
N ASP A 122 4.97 30.05 10.42
CA ASP A 122 5.66 28.76 10.39
C ASP A 122 6.84 28.84 9.41
N MET A 123 8.04 29.03 9.97
CA MET A 123 9.29 29.08 9.21
C MET A 123 9.58 27.77 8.45
N THR A 124 8.80 26.72 8.67
CA THR A 124 8.94 25.43 7.95
C THR A 124 8.12 25.34 6.67
N TYR A 125 7.45 26.42 6.26
CA TYR A 125 6.60 26.45 5.06
C TYR A 125 5.53 25.33 5.03
N SER A 126 4.94 25.05 6.21
CA SER A 126 3.90 24.03 6.33
C SER A 126 2.62 24.44 5.61
N ILE A 127 2.09 23.51 4.83
CA ILE A 127 0.81 23.67 4.13
C ILE A 127 -0.32 23.22 5.06
N ASN A 128 -1.14 24.17 5.54
CA ASN A 128 -2.25 23.91 6.44
C ASN A 128 -3.58 24.32 5.78
N ASN A 129 -4.01 23.55 4.80
CA ASN A 129 -5.24 23.82 4.03
C ASN A 129 -6.12 22.57 3.88
N LEU A 130 -7.25 22.71 3.17
CA LEU A 130 -8.19 21.62 2.92
C LEU A 130 -7.56 20.48 2.13
N LYS A 131 -6.66 20.76 1.17
CA LYS A 131 -5.96 19.76 0.37
C LYS A 131 -5.20 18.78 1.27
N VAL A 132 -4.34 19.32 2.13
CA VAL A 132 -3.53 18.50 3.04
C VAL A 132 -4.40 17.77 4.06
N ALA A 133 -5.46 18.41 4.58
CA ALA A 133 -6.38 17.78 5.51
C ALA A 133 -7.09 16.57 4.88
N GLN A 134 -7.57 16.69 3.63
CA GLN A 134 -8.19 15.60 2.90
C GLN A 134 -7.19 14.49 2.55
N TYR A 135 -5.98 14.84 2.13
CA TYR A 135 -4.93 13.86 1.86
C TYR A 135 -4.54 13.07 3.11
N LYS A 136 -4.35 13.74 4.26
CA LYS A 136 -4.09 13.04 5.54
C LYS A 136 -5.24 12.11 5.91
N SER A 137 -6.48 12.54 5.70
CA SER A 137 -7.67 11.71 5.96
C SER A 137 -7.74 10.51 5.02
N ALA A 138 -7.51 10.71 3.72
CA ALA A 138 -7.45 9.63 2.75
C ALA A 138 -6.34 8.63 3.09
N PHE A 139 -5.14 9.09 3.46
CA PHE A 139 -4.04 8.22 3.86
C PHE A 139 -4.41 7.33 5.05
N ARG A 140 -5.03 7.90 6.11
CA ARG A 140 -5.48 7.13 7.28
C ARG A 140 -6.50 6.06 6.90
N ILE A 141 -7.50 6.43 6.11
CA ILE A 141 -8.53 5.50 5.64
C ILE A 141 -7.88 4.36 4.86
N ILE A 142 -7.04 4.67 3.86
CA ILE A 142 -6.40 3.67 3.03
C ILE A 142 -5.51 2.74 3.88
N TYR A 143 -4.74 3.30 4.80
CA TYR A 143 -3.88 2.48 5.66
C TYR A 143 -4.69 1.52 6.55
N SER A 144 -5.84 1.97 7.07
CA SER A 144 -6.72 1.13 7.87
C SER A 144 -7.38 -0.03 7.09
N LEU A 145 -7.51 0.09 5.75
CA LEU A 145 -8.06 -0.98 4.92
C LEU A 145 -7.25 -2.27 5.02
N PHE A 146 -5.93 -2.17 5.16
CA PHE A 146 -5.08 -3.35 5.28
C PHE A 146 -5.34 -4.15 6.55
N ASP A 147 -5.62 -3.48 7.67
CA ASP A 147 -5.98 -4.15 8.92
C ASP A 147 -7.38 -4.81 8.82
N LYS A 148 -8.33 -4.15 8.14
CA LYS A 148 -9.65 -4.73 7.85
C LYS A 148 -9.55 -5.96 6.93
N ILE A 149 -8.67 -5.93 5.92
CA ILE A 149 -8.38 -7.08 5.06
C ILE A 149 -7.77 -8.23 5.88
N ALA A 150 -6.82 -7.92 6.77
CA ALA A 150 -6.23 -8.91 7.66
C ALA A 150 -7.28 -9.57 8.57
N TYR A 151 -8.22 -8.79 9.07
CA TYR A 151 -9.34 -9.28 9.87
C TYR A 151 -10.22 -10.27 9.09
N LEU A 152 -10.64 -9.91 7.87
CA LEU A 152 -11.43 -10.79 7.01
C LEU A 152 -10.72 -12.11 6.69
N ILE A 153 -9.43 -12.05 6.34
CA ILE A 153 -8.63 -13.24 6.04
C ILE A 153 -8.49 -14.11 7.28
N SER A 154 -8.21 -13.51 8.44
CA SER A 154 -8.05 -14.24 9.69
C SER A 154 -9.29 -15.04 10.05
N HIS A 155 -10.47 -14.45 9.88
CA HIS A 155 -11.74 -15.13 10.12
C HIS A 155 -12.08 -16.16 9.04
N PHE A 156 -11.88 -15.84 7.76
CA PHE A 156 -12.20 -16.75 6.67
C PHE A 156 -11.36 -18.03 6.69
N PHE A 157 -10.06 -17.91 7.00
CA PHE A 157 -9.13 -19.05 7.08
C PHE A 157 -9.03 -19.66 8.49
N ASP A 158 -9.83 -19.20 9.44
CA ASP A 158 -9.81 -19.67 10.85
C ASP A 158 -8.38 -19.67 11.42
N LEU A 159 -7.75 -18.49 11.40
CA LEU A 159 -6.39 -18.31 11.93
C LEU A 159 -6.47 -17.98 13.43
N ASN A 160 -6.76 -18.98 14.25
CA ASN A 160 -7.07 -18.83 15.68
C ASN A 160 -5.84 -18.53 16.58
N ASP A 161 -4.68 -18.24 16.04
CA ASP A 161 -3.45 -18.03 16.81
C ASP A 161 -3.47 -16.73 17.63
N LEU A 162 -4.35 -15.79 17.27
CA LEU A 162 -4.53 -14.52 17.95
C LEU A 162 -5.75 -14.59 18.85
N LYS A 163 -5.53 -14.76 20.14
CA LYS A 163 -6.60 -14.89 21.17
C LYS A 163 -7.55 -13.68 21.28
N HIS A 164 -7.27 -12.58 20.58
CA HIS A 164 -8.07 -11.35 20.63
C HIS A 164 -8.08 -10.67 19.26
N ASP A 165 -9.25 -10.37 18.74
CA ASP A 165 -9.47 -9.68 17.45
C ASP A 165 -8.66 -8.38 17.29
N ARG A 166 -8.53 -7.61 18.38
CA ARG A 166 -7.72 -6.36 18.38
C ARG A 166 -6.22 -6.55 18.12
N LYS A 167 -5.72 -7.78 18.11
CA LYS A 167 -4.33 -8.11 17.76
C LYS A 167 -4.19 -8.48 16.29
N ILE A 168 -5.30 -8.67 15.59
CA ILE A 168 -5.29 -8.94 14.16
C ILE A 168 -4.93 -7.63 13.46
N SER A 169 -3.83 -7.66 12.75
CA SER A 169 -3.37 -6.56 11.92
C SER A 169 -2.63 -7.13 10.74
N ILE A 170 -2.38 -6.30 9.75
CA ILE A 170 -1.61 -6.69 8.59
C ILE A 170 -0.20 -7.17 8.97
N ASP A 171 0.40 -6.58 9.99
CA ASP A 171 1.73 -6.95 10.49
C ASP A 171 1.76 -8.34 11.11
N ASN A 172 0.64 -8.79 11.65
CA ASN A 172 0.52 -10.04 12.38
C ASN A 172 -0.10 -11.16 11.56
N LEU A 173 -0.85 -10.85 10.50
CA LEU A 173 -1.60 -11.82 9.70
C LEU A 173 -0.75 -13.00 9.20
N PHE A 174 0.43 -12.69 8.66
CA PHE A 174 1.31 -13.71 8.08
C PHE A 174 2.36 -14.25 9.05
N ARG A 175 2.25 -13.90 10.33
CA ARG A 175 3.23 -14.30 11.34
C ARG A 175 2.75 -15.51 12.13
N ASP A 176 3.63 -16.51 12.26
CA ASP A 176 3.48 -17.60 13.20
C ASP A 176 4.01 -17.15 14.58
N PHE A 177 3.13 -17.15 15.60
CA PHE A 177 3.46 -16.78 16.98
C PHE A 177 3.90 -17.96 17.84
N THR A 178 3.95 -19.18 17.29
CA THR A 178 4.32 -20.40 18.05
C THR A 178 5.84 -20.54 18.28
N GLY A 179 6.66 -19.70 17.66
CA GLY A 179 8.12 -19.74 17.77
C GLY A 179 8.66 -19.26 19.14
N LYS A 180 9.62 -19.98 19.72
CA LYS A 180 10.21 -19.67 21.04
C LYS A 180 11.06 -18.40 21.10
N ASN A 181 11.49 -17.85 19.97
CA ASN A 181 12.53 -16.79 19.91
C ASN A 181 12.09 -15.48 19.26
N ASN A 182 10.81 -15.16 19.19
CA ASN A 182 10.30 -13.97 18.46
C ASN A 182 10.76 -13.85 16.99
N GLU A 183 11.31 -14.93 16.41
CA GLU A 183 11.66 -14.96 15.00
C GLU A 183 10.38 -14.84 14.15
N TRP A 184 10.44 -13.98 13.13
CA TRP A 184 9.37 -13.89 12.16
C TRP A 184 9.35 -15.16 11.29
N LYS A 185 8.29 -15.93 11.40
CA LYS A 185 8.02 -17.08 10.54
C LYS A 185 6.67 -16.88 9.88
N PRO A 186 6.53 -17.23 8.59
CA PRO A 186 5.24 -17.14 7.93
C PRO A 186 4.26 -18.15 8.54
N HIS A 187 3.01 -17.74 8.70
CA HIS A 187 1.92 -18.58 9.20
C HIS A 187 1.75 -19.81 8.30
N LYS A 188 1.78 -21.02 8.91
CA LYS A 188 1.83 -22.28 8.15
C LYS A 188 0.64 -22.44 7.21
N LYS A 189 -0.60 -22.23 7.66
CA LYS A 189 -1.81 -22.36 6.83
C LYS A 189 -1.75 -21.47 5.58
N LEU A 190 -1.22 -20.24 5.71
CA LEU A 190 -1.14 -19.30 4.59
C LEU A 190 0.08 -19.60 3.68
N LYS A 191 1.20 -20.02 4.28
CA LYS A 191 2.41 -20.37 3.54
C LYS A 191 2.22 -21.61 2.66
N ASP A 192 1.56 -22.64 3.20
CA ASP A 192 1.35 -23.92 2.53
C ASP A 192 0.06 -23.93 1.66
N SER A 193 -0.64 -22.79 1.60
CA SER A 193 -1.81 -22.62 0.74
C SER A 193 -1.42 -22.69 -0.73
N ASP A 194 -2.22 -23.36 -1.54
CA ASP A 194 -2.13 -23.37 -3.00
C ASP A 194 -2.86 -22.19 -3.66
N ASN A 195 -3.40 -21.27 -2.83
CA ASN A 195 -4.12 -20.08 -3.27
C ASN A 195 -3.15 -18.96 -3.70
N PRO A 196 -3.02 -18.68 -5.01
CA PRO A 196 -2.05 -17.71 -5.52
C PRO A 196 -2.35 -16.28 -5.05
N PHE A 197 -3.61 -15.97 -4.76
CA PHE A 197 -4.03 -14.63 -4.34
C PHE A 197 -3.65 -14.34 -2.89
N ILE A 198 -3.58 -15.35 -2.02
CA ILE A 198 -3.01 -15.23 -0.67
C ILE A 198 -1.52 -14.91 -0.75
N HIS A 199 -0.79 -15.57 -1.65
CA HIS A 199 0.62 -15.25 -1.86
C HIS A 199 0.80 -13.84 -2.45
N ALA A 200 -0.06 -13.42 -3.38
CA ALA A 200 -0.04 -12.05 -3.92
C ALA A 200 -0.29 -11.00 -2.83
N LEU A 201 -1.25 -11.23 -1.94
CA LEU A 201 -1.48 -10.38 -0.77
C LEU A 201 -0.24 -10.30 0.13
N PHE A 202 0.43 -11.41 0.39
CA PHE A 202 1.69 -11.40 1.14
C PHE A 202 2.75 -10.48 0.50
N TYR A 203 2.87 -10.49 -0.83
CA TYR A 203 3.81 -9.62 -1.55
C TYR A 203 3.44 -8.14 -1.46
N ILE A 204 2.15 -7.79 -1.52
CA ILE A 204 1.72 -6.39 -1.31
C ILE A 204 2.05 -5.93 0.11
N LEU A 205 1.82 -6.79 1.09
CA LEU A 205 2.04 -6.46 2.49
C LEU A 205 3.49 -6.14 2.80
N LYS A 206 4.45 -6.76 2.11
CA LYS A 206 5.86 -6.39 2.27
C LYS A 206 6.13 -4.92 1.93
N ASP A 207 5.36 -4.33 1.00
CA ASP A 207 5.53 -2.95 0.55
C ASP A 207 4.92 -1.92 1.51
N ILE A 208 4.08 -2.37 2.44
CA ILE A 208 3.40 -1.51 3.43
C ILE A 208 4.00 -1.66 4.82
N ARG A 209 4.58 -2.82 5.11
CA ARG A 209 4.98 -3.27 6.42
C ARG A 209 6.44 -2.94 6.73
N LYS A 210 6.68 -2.37 7.92
CA LYS A 210 8.03 -2.26 8.48
C LYS A 210 8.39 -3.56 9.19
N VAL A 211 9.27 -4.37 8.61
CA VAL A 211 9.85 -5.54 9.27
C VAL A 211 11.15 -5.13 9.97
N GLY A 212 11.34 -5.58 11.20
CA GLY A 212 12.56 -5.28 11.95
C GLY A 212 13.82 -5.78 11.24
N SER A 213 14.95 -5.13 11.49
CA SER A 213 16.24 -5.37 10.83
C SER A 213 16.83 -6.78 11.02
N SER A 214 16.26 -7.58 11.93
CA SER A 214 16.69 -8.95 12.22
C SER A 214 16.02 -10.03 11.35
N ASP A 215 14.98 -9.68 10.61
CA ASP A 215 14.18 -10.66 9.89
C ASP A 215 14.69 -10.89 8.46
N SER A 216 14.72 -12.15 8.04
CA SER A 216 15.13 -12.54 6.67
C SER A 216 14.31 -11.86 5.56
N VAL A 217 13.10 -11.43 5.89
CA VAL A 217 12.18 -10.71 5.00
C VAL A 217 12.59 -9.25 4.81
N SER A 218 13.34 -8.65 5.74
CA SER A 218 13.78 -7.24 5.65
C SER A 218 14.65 -6.93 4.43
N LYS A 219 15.35 -7.93 3.89
CA LYS A 219 16.18 -7.78 2.67
C LYS A 219 15.38 -7.50 1.40
N TRP A 220 14.07 -7.72 1.43
CA TRP A 220 13.17 -7.60 0.29
C TRP A 220 12.17 -6.44 0.42
N LEU A 221 12.30 -5.63 1.49
CA LEU A 221 11.40 -4.50 1.69
C LEU A 221 11.68 -3.40 0.68
N ASP A 222 10.61 -2.91 0.08
CA ASP A 222 10.65 -1.67 -0.67
C ASP A 222 11.00 -0.51 0.29
N PRO A 223 11.91 0.41 -0.07
CA PRO A 223 12.16 1.64 0.69
C PRO A 223 10.88 2.43 1.00
N ASN A 224 9.85 2.29 0.17
CA ASN A 224 8.54 2.91 0.36
C ASN A 224 7.78 2.38 1.59
N ALA A 225 7.96 1.11 1.96
CA ALA A 225 7.31 0.52 3.13
C ALA A 225 7.68 1.23 4.43
N VAL A 226 8.96 1.59 4.58
CA VAL A 226 9.45 2.35 5.74
C VAL A 226 8.78 3.72 5.78
N ALA A 227 8.68 4.39 4.62
CA ALA A 227 8.06 5.70 4.53
C ALA A 227 6.56 5.68 4.87
N PHE A 228 5.80 4.68 4.43
CA PHE A 228 4.38 4.56 4.79
C PHE A 228 4.18 4.38 6.29
N ALA A 229 4.97 3.51 6.93
CA ALA A 229 4.90 3.29 8.37
C ALA A 229 5.30 4.55 9.16
N GLU A 230 6.30 5.29 8.71
CA GLU A 230 6.75 6.53 9.35
C GLU A 230 5.72 7.65 9.24
N ILE A 231 5.13 7.85 8.05
CA ILE A 231 4.05 8.81 7.84
C ILE A 231 2.86 8.48 8.75
N ARG A 232 2.43 7.22 8.77
CA ARG A 232 1.34 6.77 9.66
C ARG A 232 1.66 7.03 11.12
N ASN A 233 2.83 6.64 11.59
CA ASN A 233 3.24 6.83 12.98
C ASN A 233 3.36 8.31 13.36
N ALA A 234 3.82 9.15 12.43
CA ALA A 234 3.86 10.59 12.64
C ALA A 234 2.46 11.20 12.75
N MET A 235 1.51 10.74 11.91
CA MET A 235 0.12 11.22 11.95
C MET A 235 -0.63 10.81 13.22
N GLU A 236 -0.36 9.62 13.76
CA GLU A 236 -1.11 9.07 14.91
C GLU A 236 -0.46 9.41 16.26
N HIS A 237 0.86 9.48 16.33
CA HIS A 237 1.60 9.51 17.60
C HIS A 237 2.58 10.69 17.75
N ARG A 238 2.78 11.47 16.68
CA ARG A 238 3.76 12.56 16.65
C ARG A 238 3.18 13.77 15.90
N SER A 239 4.03 14.54 15.26
CA SER A 239 3.66 15.62 14.36
C SER A 239 4.11 15.31 12.95
N LEU A 240 3.18 15.36 11.99
CA LEU A 240 3.45 15.32 10.56
C LEU A 240 3.15 16.69 9.96
N LYS A 241 4.17 17.32 9.40
CA LYS A 241 4.05 18.54 8.63
C LYS A 241 4.25 18.25 7.15
N ILE A 242 3.27 18.61 6.35
CA ILE A 242 3.42 18.63 4.89
C ILE A 242 3.88 20.05 4.55
N VAL A 243 4.97 20.12 3.80
CA VAL A 243 5.62 21.38 3.46
C VAL A 243 5.70 21.54 1.94
N ASP A 244 5.82 22.77 1.44
CA ASP A 244 6.14 22.94 0.03
C ASP A 244 7.55 22.40 -0.27
N ASP A 245 7.79 22.05 -1.53
CA ASP A 245 9.05 21.39 -1.91
C ASP A 245 10.27 22.29 -1.68
N PHE A 246 10.13 23.60 -1.87
CA PHE A 246 11.19 24.58 -1.62
C PHE A 246 11.48 24.72 -0.12
N GLY A 247 10.43 24.82 0.72
CA GLY A 247 10.56 24.87 2.16
C GLY A 247 11.20 23.63 2.75
N TYR A 248 10.95 22.45 2.13
CA TYR A 248 11.63 21.21 2.50
C TYR A 248 13.13 21.28 2.25
N GLU A 249 13.54 21.75 1.07
CA GLU A 249 14.96 21.91 0.73
C GLU A 249 15.65 22.89 1.68
N LEU A 250 15.02 24.02 2.01
CA LEU A 250 15.55 24.97 2.98
C LEU A 250 15.68 24.36 4.38
N ALA A 251 14.63 23.70 4.89
CA ALA A 251 14.63 23.12 6.22
C ALA A 251 15.67 22.00 6.37
N THR A 252 15.90 21.22 5.32
CA THR A 252 16.91 20.16 5.32
C THR A 252 18.32 20.69 5.14
N SER A 253 18.52 21.73 4.32
CA SER A 253 19.83 22.34 4.13
C SER A 253 20.36 23.07 5.37
N HIS A 254 19.49 23.69 6.15
CA HIS A 254 19.89 24.37 7.40
C HIS A 254 20.26 23.42 8.54
N ASN A 255 19.64 22.26 8.62
CA ASN A 255 19.94 21.27 9.67
C ASN A 255 21.31 20.60 9.49
N THR A 256 21.89 20.66 8.29
CA THR A 256 23.17 20.03 7.96
C THR A 256 24.40 20.91 8.22
N TYR A 257 24.22 22.24 8.41
CA TYR A 257 25.34 23.17 8.47
C TYR A 257 26.10 23.20 9.80
N ASN A 258 25.56 22.66 10.89
CA ASN A 258 26.16 22.79 12.22
C ASN A 258 26.66 21.47 12.88
N ASP A 259 26.57 20.32 12.19
CA ASP A 259 27.06 19.06 12.72
C ASP A 259 28.20 18.51 11.85
N GLU A 260 29.46 18.76 12.26
CA GLU A 260 30.64 18.21 11.56
C GLU A 260 30.58 16.68 11.44
N GLU A 261 30.00 16.02 12.42
CA GLU A 261 29.83 14.57 12.43
C GLU A 261 28.80 14.12 11.38
N PHE A 262 27.71 14.86 11.25
CA PHE A 262 26.70 14.62 10.21
C PHE A 262 27.26 14.80 8.80
N THR A 263 28.01 15.89 8.58
CA THR A 263 28.70 16.15 7.32
C THR A 263 29.71 15.05 6.97
N LYS A 264 30.41 14.53 7.97
CA LYS A 264 31.35 13.42 7.80
C LYS A 264 30.63 12.12 7.41
N LEU A 265 29.53 11.78 8.12
CA LEU A 265 28.70 10.62 7.78
C LEU A 265 28.13 10.70 6.37
N GLN A 266 27.67 11.89 5.95
CA GLN A 266 27.13 12.12 4.62
C GLN A 266 28.19 11.96 3.53
N ARG A 267 29.42 12.44 3.76
CA ARG A 267 30.55 12.22 2.84
C ARG A 267 30.88 10.73 2.75
N GLU A 268 30.96 10.01 3.88
CA GLU A 268 31.23 8.57 3.87
C GLU A 268 30.13 7.78 3.12
N VAL A 269 28.86 8.13 3.26
CA VAL A 269 27.76 7.48 2.52
C VAL A 269 27.89 7.72 1.02
N ASN A 270 28.27 8.95 0.61
CA ASN A 270 28.36 9.30 -0.79
C ASN A 270 29.59 8.69 -1.49
N THR A 271 30.65 8.32 -0.77
CA THR A 271 31.85 7.68 -1.36
C THR A 271 31.70 6.17 -1.55
N ILE A 272 30.89 5.49 -0.75
CA ILE A 272 30.73 4.02 -0.82
C ILE A 272 30.23 3.51 -2.19
N PRO A 273 29.24 4.14 -2.86
CA PRO A 273 28.79 3.69 -4.19
C PRO A 273 29.90 3.70 -5.24
N ASP A 274 30.79 4.70 -5.19
CA ASP A 274 31.93 4.79 -6.12
C ASP A 274 32.96 3.70 -5.83
N GLU A 275 33.24 3.42 -4.53
CA GLU A 275 34.11 2.31 -4.15
C GLU A 275 33.56 0.93 -4.59
N ILE A 276 32.23 0.74 -4.47
CA ILE A 276 31.59 -0.49 -4.96
C ILE A 276 31.73 -0.61 -6.47
N ARG A 277 31.51 0.48 -7.21
CA ARG A 277 31.67 0.49 -8.67
C ARG A 277 33.10 0.16 -9.12
N GLU A 278 34.10 0.67 -8.42
CA GLU A 278 35.50 0.33 -8.71
C GLU A 278 35.79 -1.16 -8.45
N ILE A 279 35.23 -1.73 -7.39
CA ILE A 279 35.41 -3.15 -7.06
C ILE A 279 34.67 -4.03 -8.10
N GLU A 280 33.49 -3.63 -8.56
CA GLU A 280 32.76 -4.33 -9.61
C GLU A 280 33.53 -4.37 -10.92
N LEU A 281 34.17 -3.25 -11.28
CA LEU A 281 35.06 -3.20 -12.45
C LEU A 281 36.28 -4.14 -12.30
N LYS A 282 36.86 -4.25 -11.09
CA LYS A 282 37.93 -5.20 -10.80
C LYS A 282 37.46 -6.65 -10.91
N ILE A 283 36.25 -6.97 -10.40
CA ILE A 283 35.65 -8.30 -10.53
C ILE A 283 35.48 -8.69 -12.00
N LYS A 284 35.03 -7.78 -12.86
CA LYS A 284 34.91 -8.05 -14.30
C LYS A 284 36.25 -8.45 -14.92
N LYS A 285 37.33 -7.72 -14.60
CA LYS A 285 38.68 -8.05 -15.07
C LYS A 285 39.19 -9.36 -14.52
N THR A 286 39.00 -9.63 -13.21
CA THR A 286 39.43 -10.86 -12.56
C THR A 286 38.69 -12.12 -13.09
N ASN A 287 37.45 -11.97 -13.51
CA ASN A 287 36.69 -13.06 -14.16
C ASN A 287 37.24 -13.38 -15.57
N GLU A 288 37.79 -12.39 -16.29
CA GLU A 288 38.51 -12.59 -17.54
C GLU A 288 39.84 -13.33 -17.34
N ASP A 289 40.49 -13.11 -16.18
CA ASP A 289 41.77 -13.75 -15.79
C ASP A 289 41.62 -15.13 -15.11
N ASN A 290 40.37 -15.64 -14.94
CA ASN A 290 40.06 -16.96 -14.33
C ASN A 290 40.61 -17.19 -12.93
N ASP A 291 40.58 -16.17 -12.04
CA ASP A 291 40.94 -16.31 -10.61
C ASP A 291 39.68 -16.31 -9.71
N PRO A 292 39.12 -17.51 -9.37
CA PRO A 292 37.89 -17.60 -8.57
C PRO A 292 38.09 -17.20 -7.11
N HIS A 293 39.31 -17.29 -6.58
CA HIS A 293 39.58 -16.94 -5.18
C HIS A 293 39.54 -15.44 -4.96
N LEU A 294 40.17 -14.68 -5.85
CA LEU A 294 40.18 -13.21 -5.80
C LEU A 294 38.78 -12.65 -6.07
N SER A 295 38.03 -13.24 -7.00
CA SER A 295 36.63 -12.87 -7.27
C SER A 295 35.74 -13.05 -6.04
N LYS A 296 35.93 -14.12 -5.26
CA LYS A 296 35.19 -14.36 -3.99
C LYS A 296 35.53 -13.31 -2.93
N GLN A 297 36.79 -12.99 -2.74
CA GLN A 297 37.22 -11.96 -1.76
C GLN A 297 36.68 -10.57 -2.12
N LEU A 298 36.65 -10.22 -3.40
CA LEU A 298 36.08 -8.93 -3.86
C LEU A 298 34.58 -8.86 -3.65
N LYS A 299 33.84 -9.96 -3.85
CA LYS A 299 32.40 -10.05 -3.55
C LYS A 299 32.10 -9.92 -2.07
N GLU A 300 32.92 -10.54 -1.20
CA GLU A 300 32.80 -10.37 0.25
C GLU A 300 33.07 -8.92 0.68
N LYS A 301 33.99 -8.24 0.02
CA LYS A 301 34.24 -6.80 0.24
C LYS A 301 33.06 -5.93 -0.15
N ILE A 302 32.41 -6.20 -1.28
CA ILE A 302 31.18 -5.51 -1.70
C ILE A 302 30.06 -5.72 -0.66
N ASN A 303 29.88 -6.94 -0.17
CA ASN A 303 28.88 -7.21 0.85
C ASN A 303 29.13 -6.42 2.14
N LYS A 304 30.40 -6.32 2.59
CA LYS A 304 30.75 -5.49 3.75
C LYS A 304 30.49 -4.01 3.51
N LEU A 305 30.80 -3.50 2.32
CA LEU A 305 30.53 -2.10 1.96
C LEU A 305 29.03 -1.81 1.89
N ASN A 306 28.23 -2.72 1.36
CA ASN A 306 26.77 -2.59 1.34
C ASN A 306 26.18 -2.57 2.74
N THR A 307 26.67 -3.43 3.64
CA THR A 307 26.25 -3.42 5.05
C THR A 307 26.65 -2.10 5.72
N LYS A 308 27.91 -1.66 5.55
CA LYS A 308 28.37 -0.37 6.08
C LYS A 308 27.54 0.81 5.52
N HIS A 309 27.21 0.82 4.24
CA HIS A 309 26.38 1.84 3.62
C HIS A 309 24.97 1.90 4.21
N SER A 310 24.35 0.73 4.44
CA SER A 310 23.05 0.62 5.09
C SER A 310 23.08 1.14 6.52
N ASP A 311 24.11 0.77 7.30
CA ASP A 311 24.28 1.19 8.70
C ASP A 311 24.53 2.71 8.81
N LEU A 312 25.33 3.27 7.91
CA LEU A 312 25.58 4.72 7.88
C LEU A 312 24.34 5.49 7.47
N LYS A 313 23.57 5.01 6.49
CA LYS A 313 22.25 5.60 6.14
C LYS A 313 21.27 5.54 7.30
N ALA A 314 21.23 4.44 8.03
CA ALA A 314 20.40 4.33 9.24
C ALA A 314 20.81 5.33 10.32
N LYS A 315 22.11 5.54 10.55
CA LYS A 315 22.62 6.55 11.48
C LYS A 315 22.30 7.98 11.06
N ILE A 316 22.43 8.31 9.78
CA ILE A 316 22.04 9.61 9.24
C ILE A 316 20.54 9.83 9.48
N HIS A 317 19.72 8.86 9.12
CA HIS A 317 18.28 8.93 9.32
C HIS A 317 17.87 9.05 10.80
N GLU A 318 18.57 8.37 11.68
CA GLU A 318 18.35 8.47 13.14
C GLU A 318 18.73 9.86 13.67
N LYS A 319 19.83 10.46 13.20
CA LYS A 319 20.24 11.83 13.55
C LYS A 319 19.27 12.87 12.99
N GLU A 320 18.82 12.73 11.74
CA GLU A 320 17.78 13.56 11.15
C GLU A 320 16.48 13.49 11.96
N LYS A 321 16.12 12.30 12.43
CA LYS A 321 14.94 12.05 13.24
C LYS A 321 15.04 12.62 14.66
N LEU A 322 16.22 12.64 15.26
CA LEU A 322 16.48 13.24 16.55
C LEU A 322 16.51 14.77 16.50
N SER A 323 16.86 15.34 15.35
CA SER A 323 16.94 16.79 15.17
C SER A 323 15.58 17.45 14.92
N SER A 324 14.53 16.69 14.56
CA SER A 324 13.20 17.24 14.30
C SER A 324 12.15 16.63 15.24
N HIS A 325 11.44 17.47 15.98
CA HIS A 325 10.28 17.06 16.78
C HIS A 325 9.06 16.67 15.91
N CYS A 326 9.15 16.83 14.59
CA CYS A 326 8.12 16.49 13.64
C CYS A 326 8.72 15.82 12.38
N LEU A 327 7.92 15.03 11.70
CA LEU A 327 8.27 14.52 10.38
C LEU A 327 7.86 15.55 9.32
N LEU A 328 8.85 16.04 8.56
CA LEU A 328 8.62 16.91 7.41
C LEU A 328 8.53 16.05 6.15
N VAL A 329 7.50 16.27 5.34
CA VAL A 329 7.32 15.56 4.06
C VAL A 329 6.94 16.61 3.00
N PRO A 330 7.69 16.70 1.88
CA PRO A 330 7.33 17.59 0.78
C PRO A 330 6.00 17.15 0.15
N ILE A 331 5.21 18.13 -0.30
CA ILE A 331 3.86 17.87 -0.83
C ILE A 331 3.90 16.93 -2.05
N SER A 332 4.84 17.13 -2.96
CA SER A 332 4.99 16.28 -4.14
C SER A 332 5.27 14.83 -3.78
N GLN A 333 6.12 14.61 -2.78
CA GLN A 333 6.40 13.27 -2.26
C GLN A 333 5.19 12.65 -1.57
N PHE A 334 4.44 13.45 -0.79
CA PHE A 334 3.24 12.95 -0.11
C PHE A 334 2.15 12.56 -1.10
N GLU A 335 1.93 13.36 -2.16
CA GLU A 335 1.02 13.03 -3.26
C GLU A 335 1.41 11.73 -3.97
N SER A 336 2.68 11.57 -4.30
CA SER A 336 3.19 10.33 -4.91
C SER A 336 2.96 9.11 -4.00
N ARG A 337 3.22 9.25 -2.69
CA ARG A 337 3.02 8.18 -1.70
C ARG A 337 1.56 7.78 -1.53
N ILE A 338 0.65 8.76 -1.50
CA ILE A 338 -0.78 8.45 -1.35
C ILE A 338 -1.33 7.74 -2.61
N MET A 339 -0.84 8.12 -3.80
CA MET A 339 -1.21 7.43 -5.04
C MET A 339 -0.68 6.00 -5.10
N GLN A 340 0.53 5.74 -4.62
CA GLN A 340 1.06 4.39 -4.49
C GLN A 340 0.24 3.58 -3.48
N LEU A 341 -0.06 4.15 -2.32
CA LEU A 341 -0.78 3.47 -1.26
C LEU A 341 -2.21 3.08 -1.68
N ILE A 342 -2.93 3.96 -2.40
CA ILE A 342 -4.26 3.64 -2.90
C ILE A 342 -4.23 2.55 -3.98
N GLY A 343 -3.20 2.50 -4.80
CA GLY A 343 -2.97 1.41 -5.77
C GLY A 343 -2.75 0.07 -5.07
N LEU A 344 -1.96 0.04 -4.00
CA LEU A 344 -1.74 -1.16 -3.18
C LEU A 344 -3.04 -1.61 -2.49
N ALA A 345 -3.83 -0.68 -1.96
CA ALA A 345 -5.13 -0.99 -1.35
C ALA A 345 -6.13 -1.55 -2.37
N ARG A 346 -6.20 -0.95 -3.57
CA ARG A 346 -6.99 -1.48 -4.69
C ARG A 346 -6.65 -2.95 -4.96
N ASN A 347 -5.40 -3.23 -5.20
CA ASN A 347 -4.95 -4.58 -5.50
C ASN A 347 -5.22 -5.55 -4.34
N SER A 348 -5.06 -5.10 -3.09
CA SER A 348 -5.35 -5.92 -1.92
C SER A 348 -6.83 -6.29 -1.81
N ILE A 349 -7.75 -5.35 -2.08
CA ILE A 349 -9.19 -5.62 -2.08
C ILE A 349 -9.57 -6.61 -3.20
N MET A 350 -8.99 -6.44 -4.39
CA MET A 350 -9.21 -7.37 -5.51
C MET A 350 -8.67 -8.77 -5.20
N TYR A 351 -7.46 -8.87 -4.67
CA TYR A 351 -6.87 -10.17 -4.31
C TYR A 351 -7.58 -10.83 -3.14
N LEU A 352 -8.11 -10.07 -2.18
CA LEU A 352 -8.98 -10.61 -1.13
C LEU A 352 -10.22 -11.28 -1.73
N SER A 353 -10.92 -10.60 -2.64
CA SER A 353 -12.07 -11.16 -3.34
C SER A 353 -11.70 -12.43 -4.10
N LEU A 354 -10.63 -12.39 -4.89
CA LEU A 354 -10.15 -13.53 -5.67
C LEU A 354 -9.68 -14.70 -4.79
N ALA A 355 -9.07 -14.41 -3.64
CA ALA A 355 -8.66 -15.44 -2.69
C ALA A 355 -9.86 -16.21 -2.14
N ILE A 356 -10.93 -15.50 -1.77
CA ILE A 356 -12.16 -16.12 -1.28
C ILE A 356 -12.86 -16.90 -2.40
N HIS A 357 -12.96 -16.33 -3.60
CA HIS A 357 -13.52 -17.04 -4.77
C HIS A 357 -12.75 -18.33 -5.09
N PHE A 358 -11.42 -18.30 -4.99
CA PHE A 358 -10.60 -19.47 -5.26
C PHE A 358 -10.86 -20.61 -4.27
N GLU A 359 -10.99 -20.30 -2.98
CA GLU A 359 -11.31 -21.30 -1.96
C GLU A 359 -12.74 -21.85 -2.11
N GLU A 360 -13.71 -20.97 -2.37
CA GLU A 360 -15.10 -21.40 -2.53
C GLU A 360 -15.30 -22.30 -3.77
N ARG A 361 -14.52 -22.08 -4.85
CA ARG A 361 -14.57 -22.95 -6.05
C ARG A 361 -14.04 -24.36 -5.82
N LYS A 362 -13.20 -24.59 -4.81
CA LYS A 362 -12.69 -25.94 -4.49
C LYS A 362 -13.73 -26.83 -3.81
N ARG A 363 -14.82 -26.25 -3.34
CA ARG A 363 -15.82 -26.98 -2.58
C ARG A 363 -16.75 -27.77 -3.50
N PRO A 364 -17.15 -28.98 -3.09
CA PRO A 364 -18.13 -29.76 -3.84
C PRO A 364 -19.47 -29.01 -3.88
N ASN A 365 -20.09 -28.99 -5.04
CA ASN A 365 -21.38 -28.35 -5.31
C ASN A 365 -22.55 -29.34 -5.07
N ASP A 366 -22.53 -30.08 -3.96
CA ASP A 366 -23.45 -31.17 -3.65
C ASP A 366 -24.56 -30.80 -2.61
N GLY A 367 -24.61 -29.52 -2.22
CA GLY A 367 -25.56 -29.01 -1.26
C GLY A 367 -26.88 -28.52 -1.87
N ILE A 368 -27.94 -28.49 -1.02
CA ILE A 368 -29.19 -27.80 -1.36
C ILE A 368 -28.97 -26.31 -1.15
N TYR A 369 -29.03 -25.53 -2.23
CA TYR A 369 -28.90 -24.08 -2.19
C TYR A 369 -30.28 -23.43 -2.16
N MET A 370 -30.56 -22.58 -1.17
CA MET A 370 -31.68 -21.70 -1.20
C MET A 370 -31.29 -20.41 -1.93
N GLN A 371 -31.88 -20.18 -3.10
CA GLN A 371 -31.67 -18.94 -3.82
C GLN A 371 -32.28 -17.78 -3.00
N ARG A 372 -31.47 -16.77 -2.71
CA ARG A 372 -31.88 -15.58 -2.03
C ARG A 372 -31.64 -14.37 -2.91
N GLU A 373 -32.67 -13.58 -3.11
CA GLU A 373 -32.51 -12.26 -3.71
C GLU A 373 -31.88 -11.33 -2.67
N VAL A 374 -30.65 -10.90 -2.93
CA VAL A 374 -30.04 -9.79 -2.18
C VAL A 374 -30.48 -8.51 -2.91
N PRO A 375 -31.18 -7.60 -2.22
CA PRO A 375 -31.54 -6.34 -2.86
C PRO A 375 -30.30 -5.61 -3.30
N LEU A 376 -30.12 -5.46 -4.60
CA LEU A 376 -29.08 -4.60 -5.15
C LEU A 376 -29.29 -3.18 -4.59
N LYS A 377 -28.20 -2.52 -4.19
CA LYS A 377 -28.25 -1.08 -3.90
C LYS A 377 -28.92 -0.40 -5.10
N HIS A 378 -30.16 -0.01 -4.93
CA HIS A 378 -30.86 0.72 -5.98
C HIS A 378 -30.11 2.02 -6.22
N ASN A 379 -29.88 2.28 -7.50
CA ASN A 379 -29.33 3.52 -8.00
C ASN A 379 -30.07 4.70 -7.38
N LEU A 380 -29.35 5.48 -6.65
CA LEU A 380 -29.76 6.83 -6.31
C LEU A 380 -29.57 7.74 -7.53
#